data_065002bccbc65c9937a1f2c08866f305
#
_entry.id   065002bccbc65c9937a1f2c08866f305
#
_cell.length_a   1.000
_cell.length_b   1.000
_cell.length_c   1.000
_cell.angle_alpha   90.00
_cell.angle_beta   90.00
_cell.angle_gamma   90.00
#
_symmetry.space_group_name_H-M   'P 1'
#
loop_
_entity.id
_entity.type
_entity.pdbx_description
1 polymer ?
#
loop_
_entity_poly.entity_id
_entity_poly.type
_entity_poly.pdbx_seq_one_letter_code
_entity_poly.pdbx_strand_id
1 'polypeptide(L)'
;GSGLGDVLGISARGVELRLEPGSPGAGGKVLSFTTHQPLLLVWRPEESRHTSTYIDDEGWQRSISNAGERSVSRLRRKEWTFERWPDLMLESRNFAEASGLLNEEVRKELLSQVQKEILRLDLQARVNVRLCMLGVSVSILPRRLDEPLLDGELSDIADALRARGFGVRRTSIR
;
A
#
# COMPACT_ATOMS: atom_id res chain seq x y z
N GLY A 1 4.00 -3.07 19.32
CA GLY A 1 3.03 -3.35 18.27
C GLY A 1 2.48 -4.75 18.43
N SER A 2 1.16 -4.87 18.56
CA SER A 2 0.50 -6.15 18.89
C SER A 2 0.36 -7.13 17.73
N GLY A 3 0.73 -6.78 16.50
CA GLY A 3 0.49 -7.60 15.29
C GLY A 3 -0.99 -7.82 14.94
N LEU A 4 -1.91 -7.31 15.76
CA LEU A 4 -3.36 -7.49 15.58
C LEU A 4 -3.92 -6.81 14.34
N GLY A 5 -3.14 -5.91 13.74
CA GLY A 5 -3.49 -5.24 12.49
C GLY A 5 -3.72 -6.20 11.34
N ASP A 6 -2.82 -7.14 11.17
CA ASP A 6 -2.90 -8.13 10.09
C ASP A 6 -4.09 -9.07 10.29
N VAL A 7 -4.36 -9.46 11.55
CA VAL A 7 -5.50 -10.31 11.90
C VAL A 7 -6.83 -9.60 11.58
N LEU A 8 -6.92 -8.32 11.89
CA LEU A 8 -8.12 -7.52 11.58
C LEU A 8 -8.33 -7.39 10.08
N GLY A 9 -7.25 -7.13 9.32
CA GLY A 9 -7.29 -7.05 7.85
C GLY A 9 -7.74 -8.36 7.20
N ILE A 10 -7.18 -9.49 7.62
CA ILE A 10 -7.58 -10.82 7.13
C ILE A 10 -9.06 -11.11 7.44
N SER A 11 -9.53 -10.71 8.63
CA SER A 11 -10.92 -10.90 9.05
C SER A 11 -11.90 -10.01 8.27
N ALA A 12 -11.51 -8.78 7.98
CA ALA A 12 -12.36 -7.81 7.29
C ALA A 12 -12.60 -8.13 5.81
N ARG A 13 -11.62 -8.77 5.16
CA ARG A 13 -11.56 -9.04 3.72
C ARG A 13 -11.65 -7.79 2.83
N GLY A 14 -11.19 -7.91 1.59
CA GLY A 14 -11.25 -6.83 0.60
C GLY A 14 -10.34 -5.64 0.94
N VAL A 15 -10.88 -4.44 0.84
CA VAL A 15 -10.17 -3.18 1.13
C VAL A 15 -10.68 -2.61 2.44
N GLU A 16 -9.83 -2.63 3.45
CA GLU A 16 -10.19 -2.19 4.81
C GLU A 16 -9.81 -0.72 5.07
N LEU A 17 -10.62 -0.06 5.88
CA LEU A 17 -10.30 1.19 6.56
C LEU A 17 -10.43 0.97 8.07
N ARG A 18 -9.30 0.95 8.75
CA ARG A 18 -9.27 0.76 10.20
C ARG A 18 -9.56 2.07 10.91
N LEU A 19 -10.62 2.09 11.72
CA LEU A 19 -11.05 3.25 12.49
C LEU A 19 -10.51 3.23 13.93
N GLU A 20 -10.45 2.05 14.54
CA GLU A 20 -10.00 1.85 15.91
C GLU A 20 -9.09 0.63 16.00
N PRO A 21 -8.00 0.69 16.78
CA PRO A 21 -7.13 -0.46 17.01
C PRO A 21 -7.84 -1.53 17.84
N GLY A 22 -7.44 -2.79 17.65
CA GLY A 22 -7.99 -3.93 18.40
C GLY A 22 -8.02 -5.20 17.57
N SER A 23 -8.57 -6.26 18.13
CA SER A 23 -8.79 -7.53 17.44
C SER A 23 -10.23 -7.65 16.93
N PRO A 24 -10.49 -8.55 15.97
CA PRO A 24 -11.87 -8.85 15.55
C PRO A 24 -12.73 -9.27 16.75
N GLY A 25 -13.88 -8.59 16.92
CA GLY A 25 -14.81 -8.87 18.03
C GLY A 25 -14.40 -8.36 19.42
N ALA A 26 -13.24 -7.69 19.55
CA ALA A 26 -12.75 -7.18 20.84
C ALA A 26 -12.10 -5.78 20.67
N GLY A 27 -12.95 -4.76 20.47
CA GLY A 27 -12.56 -3.35 20.46
C GLY A 27 -12.09 -2.79 19.12
N GLY A 28 -11.65 -3.61 18.17
CA GLY A 28 -11.25 -3.13 16.83
C GLY A 28 -12.45 -2.75 15.97
N LYS A 29 -12.38 -1.59 15.32
CA LYS A 29 -13.40 -1.14 14.38
C LYS A 29 -12.82 -0.93 13.01
N VAL A 30 -13.41 -1.58 12.03
CA VAL A 30 -13.00 -1.56 10.63
C VAL A 30 -14.22 -1.43 9.72
N LEU A 31 -14.03 -0.67 8.65
CA LEU A 31 -14.94 -0.67 7.50
C LEU A 31 -14.24 -1.42 6.37
N SER A 32 -14.98 -2.15 5.56
CA SER A 32 -14.42 -2.83 4.39
C SER A 32 -15.41 -2.86 3.24
N PHE A 33 -14.89 -2.95 2.03
CA PHE A 33 -15.64 -3.32 0.85
C PHE A 33 -14.90 -4.42 0.09
N THR A 34 -15.64 -5.32 -0.53
CA THR A 34 -15.07 -6.44 -1.29
C THR A 34 -14.76 -6.02 -2.71
N THR A 35 -13.62 -6.48 -3.21
CA THR A 35 -13.23 -6.37 -4.61
C THR A 35 -12.27 -7.49 -4.94
N HIS A 36 -12.21 -7.87 -6.21
CA HIS A 36 -11.23 -8.85 -6.70
C HIS A 36 -10.32 -8.14 -7.71
N GLN A 37 -9.14 -7.75 -7.24
CA GLN A 37 -8.19 -7.01 -8.06
C GLN A 37 -6.83 -7.71 -8.07
N PRO A 38 -6.30 -8.10 -9.23
CA PRO A 38 -4.93 -8.54 -9.34
C PRO A 38 -3.98 -7.35 -9.11
N LEU A 39 -2.86 -7.62 -8.47
CA LEU A 39 -1.83 -6.63 -8.19
C LEU A 39 -0.44 -7.27 -8.17
N LEU A 40 0.60 -6.45 -8.22
CA LEU A 40 1.97 -6.89 -8.00
C LEU A 40 2.51 -6.29 -6.70
N LEU A 41 3.24 -7.11 -5.95
CA LEU A 41 4.14 -6.68 -4.88
C LEU A 41 5.56 -6.69 -5.42
N VAL A 42 6.31 -5.62 -5.16
CA VAL A 42 7.67 -5.42 -5.67
C VAL A 42 8.57 -5.00 -4.52
N TRP A 43 9.75 -5.61 -4.42
CA TRP A 43 10.75 -5.31 -3.39
C TRP A 43 12.17 -5.50 -3.92
N ARG A 44 13.15 -4.96 -3.19
CA ARG A 44 14.58 -5.28 -3.41
C ARG A 44 14.95 -6.46 -2.53
N PRO A 45 15.46 -7.58 -3.09
CA PRO A 45 15.78 -8.78 -2.30
C PRO A 45 16.80 -8.54 -1.17
N GLU A 46 17.76 -7.65 -1.40
CA GLU A 46 18.85 -7.35 -0.45
C GLU A 46 18.44 -6.34 0.63
N GLU A 47 17.29 -5.69 0.47
CA GLU A 47 16.85 -4.63 1.38
C GLU A 47 15.81 -5.16 2.37
N SER A 48 16.10 -5.03 3.64
CA SER A 48 15.16 -5.32 4.71
C SER A 48 15.18 -4.22 5.76
N ARG A 49 14.05 -4.00 6.40
CA ARG A 49 13.93 -3.12 7.56
C ARG A 49 13.12 -3.83 8.63
N HIS A 50 13.63 -3.83 9.84
CA HIS A 50 12.88 -4.33 10.98
C HIS A 50 11.80 -3.32 11.38
N THR A 51 10.59 -3.79 11.53
CA THR A 51 9.45 -2.96 11.96
C THR A 51 9.71 -2.28 13.31
N SER A 52 10.48 -2.93 14.19
CA SER A 52 10.90 -2.37 15.48
C SER A 52 11.63 -1.03 15.36
N THR A 53 12.40 -0.79 14.30
CA THR A 53 13.06 0.49 14.04
C THR A 53 12.09 1.68 14.06
N TYR A 54 10.87 1.46 13.65
CA TYR A 54 9.82 2.50 13.58
C TYR A 54 8.88 2.46 14.79
N ILE A 55 8.62 1.25 15.32
CA ILE A 55 7.66 1.06 16.43
C ILE A 55 8.29 1.43 17.78
N ASP A 56 9.58 1.24 17.93
CA ASP A 56 10.30 1.47 19.20
C ASP A 56 10.88 2.90 19.29
N ASP A 57 10.82 3.69 18.23
CA ASP A 57 11.24 5.09 18.20
C ASP A 57 10.02 6.03 18.35
N GLU A 58 10.04 6.85 19.39
CA GLU A 58 8.93 7.78 19.69
C GLU A 58 8.71 8.85 18.61
N GLY A 59 9.76 9.26 17.90
CA GLY A 59 9.69 10.23 16.82
C GLY A 59 8.93 9.64 15.63
N TRP A 60 9.29 8.42 15.24
CA TRP A 60 8.60 7.66 14.21
C TRP A 60 7.17 7.34 14.60
N GLN A 61 6.93 6.86 15.83
CA GLN A 61 5.58 6.59 16.33
C GLN A 61 4.67 7.81 16.17
N ARG A 62 5.12 8.97 16.63
CA ARG A 62 4.34 10.23 16.53
C ARG A 62 4.08 10.63 15.08
N SER A 63 5.11 10.57 14.23
CA SER A 63 4.98 10.97 12.82
C SER A 63 4.00 10.07 12.07
N ILE A 64 4.14 8.74 12.23
CA ILE A 64 3.27 7.75 11.59
C ILE A 64 1.83 7.85 12.12
N SER A 65 1.65 7.97 13.44
CA SER A 65 0.32 8.09 14.06
C SER A 65 -0.39 9.36 13.59
N ASN A 66 0.27 10.52 13.64
CA ASN A 66 -0.30 11.79 13.19
C ASN A 66 -0.69 11.77 11.69
N ALA A 67 0.16 11.19 10.85
CA ALA A 67 -0.13 11.04 9.42
C ALA A 67 -1.32 10.09 9.19
N GLY A 68 -1.35 8.96 9.91
CA GLY A 68 -2.42 7.97 9.87
C GLY A 68 -3.78 8.55 10.30
N GLU A 69 -3.82 9.22 11.44
CA GLU A 69 -5.04 9.86 11.95
C GLU A 69 -5.63 10.89 10.98
N ARG A 70 -4.77 11.70 10.35
CA ARG A 70 -5.21 12.67 9.33
C ARG A 70 -5.80 11.98 8.11
N SER A 71 -5.16 10.94 7.60
CA SER A 71 -5.65 10.20 6.43
C SER A 71 -6.95 9.46 6.74
N VAL A 72 -7.04 8.75 7.87
CA VAL A 72 -8.28 8.10 8.31
C VAL A 72 -9.40 9.11 8.53
N SER A 73 -9.11 10.25 9.14
CA SER A 73 -10.10 11.32 9.34
C SER A 73 -10.68 11.86 8.03
N ARG A 74 -9.89 11.92 6.95
CA ARG A 74 -10.39 12.30 5.63
C ARG A 74 -11.19 11.17 4.97
N LEU A 75 -10.70 9.95 5.04
CA LEU A 75 -11.34 8.80 4.40
C LEU A 75 -12.70 8.46 5.02
N ARG A 76 -12.85 8.55 6.36
CA ARG A 76 -14.10 8.24 7.07
C ARG A 76 -15.23 9.25 6.91
N ARG A 77 -15.00 10.39 6.23
CA ARG A 77 -16.02 11.45 6.04
C ARG A 77 -17.18 11.03 5.13
N LYS A 78 -16.98 10.01 4.32
CA LYS A 78 -17.98 9.46 3.40
C LYS A 78 -18.06 7.96 3.61
N GLU A 79 -19.14 7.37 3.12
CA GLU A 79 -19.31 5.92 3.13
C GLU A 79 -18.12 5.21 2.49
N TRP A 80 -17.70 4.09 3.09
CA TRP A 80 -16.54 3.31 2.63
C TRP A 80 -16.98 2.26 1.62
N THR A 81 -16.94 2.63 0.35
CA THR A 81 -17.33 1.81 -0.80
C THR A 81 -16.20 1.78 -1.83
N PHE A 82 -16.36 0.97 -2.89
CA PHE A 82 -15.39 0.90 -3.99
C PHE A 82 -15.15 2.25 -4.68
N GLU A 83 -16.09 3.17 -4.66
CA GLU A 83 -15.96 4.53 -5.19
C GLU A 83 -14.88 5.35 -4.45
N ARG A 84 -14.49 4.91 -3.25
CA ARG A 84 -13.45 5.55 -2.44
C ARG A 84 -12.03 5.14 -2.85
N TRP A 85 -11.89 4.26 -3.85
CA TRP A 85 -10.58 3.82 -4.31
C TRP A 85 -9.63 4.96 -4.72
N PRO A 86 -10.04 5.96 -5.51
CA PRO A 86 -9.17 7.09 -5.84
C PRO A 86 -8.72 7.88 -4.60
N ASP A 87 -9.61 8.06 -3.62
CA ASP A 87 -9.28 8.76 -2.38
C ASP A 87 -8.28 7.95 -1.54
N LEU A 88 -8.44 6.63 -1.46
CA LEU A 88 -7.47 5.75 -0.81
C LEU A 88 -6.10 5.86 -1.48
N MET A 89 -6.05 5.86 -2.82
CA MET A 89 -4.81 5.99 -3.56
C MET A 89 -4.13 7.35 -3.32
N LEU A 90 -4.90 8.41 -3.20
CA LEU A 90 -4.38 9.74 -2.84
C LEU A 90 -3.88 9.76 -1.40
N GLU A 91 -4.69 9.26 -0.45
CA GLU A 91 -4.33 9.29 0.96
C GLU A 91 -3.15 8.37 1.31
N SER A 92 -2.98 7.25 0.61
CA SER A 92 -1.79 6.40 0.79
C SER A 92 -0.50 7.12 0.36
N ARG A 93 -0.56 7.96 -0.67
CA ARG A 93 0.57 8.83 -1.05
C ARG A 93 0.81 9.92 0.00
N ASN A 94 -0.24 10.64 0.37
CA ASN A 94 -0.16 11.69 1.39
C ASN A 94 0.39 11.16 2.72
N PHE A 95 -0.02 9.96 3.10
CA PHE A 95 0.49 9.28 4.29
C PHE A 95 1.99 8.99 4.19
N ALA A 96 2.46 8.43 3.08
CA ALA A 96 3.87 8.10 2.88
C ALA A 96 4.77 9.36 2.92
N GLU A 97 4.28 10.49 2.39
CA GLU A 97 4.95 11.79 2.44
C GLU A 97 4.92 12.36 3.88
N ALA A 98 3.73 12.44 4.48
CA ALA A 98 3.52 13.09 5.78
C ALA A 98 4.11 12.33 6.97
N SER A 99 4.22 10.99 6.88
CA SER A 99 4.86 10.16 7.90
C SER A 99 6.39 10.24 7.88
N GLY A 100 6.98 10.79 6.82
CA GLY A 100 8.42 10.79 6.62
C GLY A 100 9.01 9.51 6.02
N LEU A 101 8.19 8.47 5.81
CA LEU A 101 8.68 7.19 5.26
C LEU A 101 9.30 7.34 3.87
N LEU A 102 8.79 8.27 3.05
CA LEU A 102 9.37 8.61 1.75
C LEU A 102 10.66 9.43 1.82
N ASN A 103 11.07 9.94 2.99
CA ASN A 103 12.35 10.62 3.14
C ASN A 103 13.53 9.65 3.21
N GLU A 104 13.27 8.36 3.47
CA GLU A 104 14.30 7.33 3.42
C GLU A 104 14.68 7.04 1.95
N GLU A 105 15.96 7.22 1.64
CA GLU A 105 16.47 7.13 0.27
C GLU A 105 16.15 5.78 -0.38
N VAL A 106 16.27 4.68 0.36
CA VAL A 106 15.99 3.33 -0.14
C VAL A 106 14.54 3.17 -0.63
N ARG A 107 13.56 3.78 0.06
CA ARG A 107 12.14 3.75 -0.34
C ARG A 107 11.85 4.66 -1.51
N LYS A 108 12.45 5.85 -1.48
CA LYS A 108 12.34 6.83 -2.55
C LYS A 108 12.92 6.31 -3.86
N GLU A 109 14.09 5.68 -3.81
CA GLU A 109 14.70 5.04 -4.97
C GLU A 109 13.86 3.89 -5.51
N LEU A 110 13.40 2.97 -4.64
CA LEU A 110 12.54 1.86 -5.06
C LEU A 110 11.29 2.38 -5.79
N LEU A 111 10.58 3.32 -5.18
CA LEU A 111 9.37 3.91 -5.77
C LEU A 111 9.68 4.56 -7.13
N SER A 112 10.75 5.37 -7.20
CA SER A 112 11.18 6.06 -8.42
C SER A 112 11.55 5.08 -9.54
N GLN A 113 12.29 4.03 -9.23
CA GLN A 113 12.71 3.03 -10.22
C GLN A 113 11.54 2.24 -10.77
N VAL A 114 10.60 1.83 -9.90
CA VAL A 114 9.37 1.15 -10.35
C VAL A 114 8.52 2.09 -11.22
N GLN A 115 8.36 3.35 -10.83
CA GLN A 115 7.62 4.34 -11.64
C GLN A 115 8.27 4.59 -13.01
N LYS A 116 9.59 4.59 -13.10
CA LYS A 116 10.31 4.71 -14.39
C LYS A 116 10.02 3.54 -15.30
N GLU A 117 9.97 2.30 -14.79
CA GLU A 117 9.61 1.14 -15.62
C GLU A 117 8.14 1.19 -16.07
N ILE A 118 7.22 1.60 -15.19
CA ILE A 118 5.82 1.83 -15.56
C ILE A 118 5.69 2.86 -16.69
N LEU A 119 6.44 3.95 -16.61
CA LEU A 119 6.46 4.98 -17.67
C LEU A 119 7.05 4.43 -18.97
N ARG A 120 8.12 3.62 -18.91
CA ARG A 120 8.74 3.00 -20.09
C ARG A 120 7.79 2.04 -20.81
N LEU A 121 6.90 1.39 -20.07
CA LEU A 121 5.86 0.51 -20.61
C LEU A 121 4.59 1.24 -21.03
N ASP A 122 4.53 2.56 -20.89
CA ASP A 122 3.35 3.41 -21.16
C ASP A 122 2.10 3.02 -20.36
N LEU A 123 2.29 2.53 -19.13
CA LEU A 123 1.22 2.04 -18.24
C LEU A 123 0.88 3.01 -17.10
N GLN A 124 1.42 4.23 -17.09
CA GLN A 124 1.20 5.22 -16.02
C GLN A 124 -0.27 5.66 -15.88
N ALA A 125 -1.05 5.56 -16.95
CA ALA A 125 -2.49 5.84 -16.92
C ALA A 125 -3.32 4.66 -16.34
N ARG A 126 -2.75 3.46 -16.29
CA ARG A 126 -3.40 2.22 -15.89
C ARG A 126 -3.18 1.87 -14.43
N VAL A 127 -2.04 2.27 -13.86
CA VAL A 127 -1.61 1.81 -12.53
C VAL A 127 -1.35 2.94 -11.55
N ASN A 128 -1.45 2.60 -10.28
CA ASN A 128 -0.89 3.33 -9.15
C ASN A 128 0.25 2.51 -8.55
N VAL A 129 1.38 3.15 -8.27
CA VAL A 129 2.47 2.57 -7.48
C VAL A 129 2.42 3.18 -6.09
N ARG A 130 2.31 2.35 -5.05
CA ARG A 130 2.17 2.80 -3.66
C ARG A 130 3.14 2.06 -2.75
N LEU A 131 3.74 2.81 -1.84
CA LEU A 131 4.62 2.25 -0.83
C LEU A 131 3.83 1.32 0.10
N CYS A 132 4.35 0.12 0.35
CA CYS A 132 3.84 -0.76 1.40
C CYS A 132 4.45 -0.30 2.73
N MET A 133 3.57 -0.03 3.71
CA MET A 133 3.95 0.56 4.98
C MET A 133 4.99 -0.26 5.73
N LEU A 134 5.98 0.40 6.32
CA LEU A 134 7.09 -0.11 7.14
C LEU A 134 8.07 -1.06 6.44
N GLY A 135 7.71 -1.67 5.31
CA GLY A 135 8.62 -2.47 4.49
C GLY A 135 9.36 -1.64 3.44
N VAL A 136 10.38 -2.22 2.80
CA VAL A 136 11.02 -1.70 1.59
C VAL A 136 10.38 -2.39 0.39
N SER A 137 9.11 -2.11 0.17
CA SER A 137 8.32 -2.68 -0.91
C SER A 137 7.26 -1.71 -1.40
N VAL A 138 6.80 -1.92 -2.63
CA VAL A 138 5.69 -1.19 -3.24
C VAL A 138 4.66 -2.15 -3.80
N SER A 139 3.41 -1.69 -3.86
CA SER A 139 2.34 -2.35 -4.59
C SER A 139 2.05 -1.61 -5.90
N ILE A 140 1.82 -2.38 -6.97
CA ILE A 140 1.33 -1.88 -8.24
C ILE A 140 -0.12 -2.33 -8.35
N LEU A 141 -1.02 -1.37 -8.36
CA LEU A 141 -2.46 -1.50 -8.21
C LEU A 141 -3.16 -0.90 -9.42
N PRO A 142 -4.36 -1.37 -9.79
CA PRO A 142 -5.11 -0.70 -10.84
C PRO A 142 -5.43 0.74 -10.46
N ARG A 143 -5.44 1.63 -11.42
CA ARG A 143 -5.81 3.03 -11.21
C ARG A 143 -7.30 3.16 -10.88
N ARG A 144 -8.11 2.31 -11.47
CA ARG A 144 -9.56 2.23 -11.29
C ARG A 144 -9.97 0.78 -11.04
N LEU A 145 -10.93 0.55 -10.17
CA LEU A 145 -11.41 -0.81 -9.85
C LEU A 145 -12.32 -1.39 -10.94
N ASP A 146 -12.97 -0.55 -11.72
CA ASP A 146 -13.78 -0.94 -12.88
C ASP A 146 -12.94 -1.21 -14.15
N GLU A 147 -11.64 -0.94 -14.09
CA GLU A 147 -10.67 -1.20 -15.15
C GLU A 147 -9.50 -2.03 -14.62
N PRO A 148 -9.71 -3.32 -14.29
CA PRO A 148 -8.66 -4.16 -13.71
C PRO A 148 -7.45 -4.28 -14.64
N LEU A 149 -6.30 -4.59 -14.06
CA LEU A 149 -5.09 -4.85 -14.83
C LEU A 149 -5.23 -6.19 -15.56
N LEU A 150 -4.88 -6.18 -16.83
CA LEU A 150 -4.87 -7.38 -17.67
C LEU A 150 -3.68 -8.27 -17.34
N ASP A 151 -3.83 -9.57 -17.62
CA ASP A 151 -2.75 -10.55 -17.39
C ASP A 151 -1.48 -10.20 -18.15
N GLY A 152 -1.60 -9.71 -19.39
CA GLY A 152 -0.47 -9.22 -20.20
C GLY A 152 0.23 -8.03 -19.55
N GLU A 153 -0.53 -7.00 -19.13
CA GLU A 153 0.04 -5.83 -18.44
C GLU A 153 0.81 -6.24 -17.18
N LEU A 154 0.24 -7.15 -16.38
CA LEU A 154 0.89 -7.67 -15.17
C LEU A 154 2.17 -8.45 -15.48
N SER A 155 2.17 -9.25 -16.54
CA SER A 155 3.34 -10.02 -16.98
C SER A 155 4.45 -9.09 -17.49
N ASP A 156 4.12 -8.14 -18.35
CA ASP A 156 5.08 -7.18 -18.91
C ASP A 156 5.76 -6.35 -17.80
N ILE A 157 4.97 -5.87 -16.82
CA ILE A 157 5.50 -5.16 -15.66
C ILE A 157 6.41 -6.07 -14.84
N ALA A 158 5.94 -7.29 -14.54
CA ALA A 158 6.69 -8.23 -13.71
C ALA A 158 8.03 -8.61 -14.34
N ASP A 159 8.05 -8.89 -15.62
CA ASP A 159 9.25 -9.30 -16.35
C ASP A 159 10.24 -8.14 -16.50
N ALA A 160 9.76 -6.94 -16.79
CA ALA A 160 10.59 -5.74 -16.83
C ALA A 160 11.27 -5.46 -15.48
N LEU A 161 10.53 -5.60 -14.38
CA LEU A 161 11.08 -5.37 -13.04
C LEU A 161 12.02 -6.49 -12.59
N ARG A 162 11.72 -7.76 -12.89
CA ARG A 162 12.63 -8.88 -12.63
C ARG A 162 13.95 -8.75 -13.39
N ALA A 163 13.90 -8.32 -14.64
CA ALA A 163 15.10 -8.04 -15.44
C ALA A 163 16.00 -6.95 -14.81
N ARG A 164 15.45 -6.12 -13.92
CA ARG A 164 16.17 -5.11 -13.14
C ARG A 164 16.61 -5.61 -11.75
N GLY A 165 16.41 -6.89 -11.44
CA GLY A 165 16.78 -7.49 -10.16
C GLY A 165 15.77 -7.30 -9.03
N PHE A 166 14.55 -6.81 -9.31
CA PHE A 166 13.51 -6.73 -8.29
C PHE A 166 12.87 -8.09 -8.02
N GLY A 167 12.54 -8.35 -6.76
CA GLY A 167 11.58 -9.37 -6.39
C GLY A 167 10.18 -8.92 -6.77
N VAL A 168 9.45 -9.78 -7.48
CA VAL A 168 8.09 -9.46 -7.92
C VAL A 168 7.17 -10.65 -7.68
N ARG A 169 6.06 -10.42 -6.99
CA ARG A 169 5.02 -11.40 -6.73
C ARG A 169 3.66 -10.89 -7.18
N ARG A 170 2.98 -11.69 -7.99
CA ARG A 170 1.57 -11.48 -8.30
C ARG A 170 0.70 -11.98 -7.15
N THR A 171 -0.27 -11.20 -6.76
CA THR A 171 -1.29 -11.53 -5.76
C THR A 171 -2.60 -10.82 -6.11
N SER A 172 -3.59 -10.88 -5.23
CA SER A 172 -4.89 -10.22 -5.43
C SER A 172 -5.46 -9.73 -4.11
N ILE A 173 -6.24 -8.65 -4.19
CA ILE A 173 -7.20 -8.29 -3.13
C ILE A 173 -8.34 -9.30 -3.21
N ARG A 174 -8.77 -9.81 -2.06
CA ARG A 174 -9.84 -10.81 -1.95
C ARG A 174 -10.83 -10.44 -0.86
#